data_e86ecbf088443787f42dacb6daa8af39
#
_entry.id   e86ecbf088443787f42dacb6daa8af39
#
_cell.length_a   1.000
_cell.length_b   1.000
_cell.length_c   1.000
_cell.angle_alpha   90.00
_cell.angle_beta   90.00
_cell.angle_gamma   90.00
#
_symmetry.space_group_name_H-M   'P 1'
#
loop_
_entity.id
_entity.type
_entity.pdbx_description
1 polymer ?
#
loop_
_entity_poly.entity_id
_entity_poly.type
_entity_poly.pdbx_seq_one_letter_code
_entity_poly.pdbx_strand_id
1 'polypeptide(L)'
;ANTEKELPVIGFIAHMDTSPDMSGKNVTPRIVEKYDGSDIVLCAEENIVLSPSQFPELLDHKGEDLIVTNGKTLLGADDKAGIAEIVSAVVYLQEHPEIKHGKIRIGFNPDEEIGEGAHKFDVQKFGCEWAYTMDGGEVGELEFENFNAAAAKITFKGRNVHPGYAKHKMINSIRIANQFITMLPRHETPEHTSGYEGFYHLIGIQGDVEQSTVSYIIRDHDRNKFEDRKKEIEHLVNKINAEFGEGTATLDLRD
;
A
#
# COMPACT_ATOMS: atom_id res chain seq x y z
N ALA A 1 18.56 -28.48 -5.54
CA ALA A 1 19.03 -28.69 -6.93
C ALA A 1 19.04 -30.17 -7.26
N ASN A 2 18.69 -30.53 -8.48
CA ASN A 2 18.73 -31.91 -8.99
C ASN A 2 19.49 -32.00 -10.34
N THR A 3 20.44 -31.10 -10.56
CA THR A 3 21.33 -31.04 -11.73
C THR A 3 22.75 -30.76 -11.29
N GLU A 4 23.74 -31.28 -12.05
CA GLU A 4 25.15 -30.94 -11.88
C GLU A 4 25.57 -29.67 -12.62
N LYS A 5 24.65 -29.07 -13.39
CA LYS A 5 24.92 -27.78 -14.04
C LYS A 5 25.00 -26.70 -13.00
N GLU A 6 25.96 -25.81 -13.15
CA GLU A 6 26.03 -24.58 -12.39
C GLU A 6 24.92 -23.66 -12.87
N LEU A 7 23.95 -23.43 -11.98
CA LEU A 7 22.77 -22.59 -12.23
C LEU A 7 22.66 -21.55 -11.12
N PRO A 8 22.16 -20.38 -11.42
CA PRO A 8 21.92 -19.35 -10.41
C PRO A 8 21.01 -19.87 -9.29
N VAL A 9 21.21 -19.35 -8.10
CA VAL A 9 20.30 -19.57 -6.98
C VAL A 9 19.20 -18.56 -7.07
N ILE A 10 17.96 -19.02 -7.18
CA ILE A 10 16.78 -18.15 -7.22
C ILE A 10 15.99 -18.22 -5.91
N GLY A 11 15.32 -17.14 -5.56
CA GLY A 11 14.48 -17.04 -4.38
C GLY A 11 13.00 -16.87 -4.75
N PHE A 12 12.13 -17.34 -3.86
CA PHE A 12 10.70 -17.01 -3.84
C PHE A 12 10.33 -16.52 -2.46
N ILE A 13 9.57 -15.46 -2.41
CA ILE A 13 9.17 -14.77 -1.17
C ILE A 13 7.66 -14.56 -1.21
N ALA A 14 7.02 -14.72 -0.06
CA ALA A 14 5.62 -14.40 0.16
C ALA A 14 5.44 -13.94 1.62
N HIS A 15 4.47 -13.07 1.91
CA HIS A 15 4.25 -12.64 3.27
C HIS A 15 3.13 -13.44 3.98
N MET A 16 3.21 -13.48 5.31
CA MET A 16 2.33 -14.30 6.15
C MET A 16 1.20 -13.53 6.81
N ASP A 17 1.38 -12.23 7.01
CA ASP A 17 0.40 -11.35 7.63
C ASP A 17 -0.73 -10.97 6.68
N THR A 18 -1.70 -10.26 7.18
CA THR A 18 -2.82 -9.70 6.43
C THR A 18 -3.02 -8.26 6.83
N SER A 19 -3.58 -7.46 5.91
CA SER A 19 -3.85 -6.05 6.13
C SER A 19 -4.56 -5.79 7.46
N PRO A 20 -4.11 -4.78 8.23
CA PRO A 20 -4.77 -4.36 9.47
C PRO A 20 -6.08 -3.59 9.24
N ASP A 21 -6.42 -3.27 7.98
CA ASP A 21 -7.59 -2.43 7.64
C ASP A 21 -8.93 -3.12 7.94
N MET A 22 -8.95 -4.45 7.94
CA MET A 22 -10.12 -5.23 8.28
C MET A 22 -9.73 -6.49 9.08
N SER A 23 -10.67 -7.00 9.89
CA SER A 23 -10.45 -8.20 10.70
C SER A 23 -10.17 -9.43 9.85
N GLY A 24 -9.09 -10.15 10.19
CA GLY A 24 -8.82 -11.51 9.71
C GLY A 24 -9.29 -12.62 10.67
N LYS A 25 -10.12 -12.28 11.67
CA LYS A 25 -10.57 -13.24 12.69
C LYS A 25 -11.88 -13.92 12.27
N ASN A 26 -11.91 -15.26 12.42
CA ASN A 26 -13.09 -16.08 12.10
C ASN A 26 -13.53 -15.93 10.63
N VAL A 27 -12.60 -15.96 9.72
CA VAL A 27 -12.86 -15.92 8.29
C VAL A 27 -13.75 -17.11 7.90
N THR A 28 -14.84 -16.84 7.18
CA THR A 28 -15.78 -17.85 6.72
C THR A 28 -15.83 -17.84 5.19
N PRO A 29 -14.90 -18.55 4.53
CA PRO A 29 -14.87 -18.59 3.07
C PRO A 29 -15.96 -19.50 2.52
N ARG A 30 -16.46 -19.16 1.32
CA ARG A 30 -17.34 -20.01 0.51
C ARG A 30 -17.00 -19.89 -0.96
N ILE A 31 -17.32 -20.93 -1.72
CA ILE A 31 -17.13 -20.95 -3.17
C ILE A 31 -18.44 -20.52 -3.84
N VAL A 32 -18.33 -19.62 -4.81
CA VAL A 32 -19.36 -19.29 -5.78
C VAL A 32 -18.95 -19.95 -7.08
N GLU A 33 -19.60 -21.09 -7.37
CA GLU A 33 -19.26 -21.89 -8.55
C GLU A 33 -19.74 -21.19 -9.83
N LYS A 34 -18.90 -21.19 -10.87
CA LYS A 34 -19.22 -20.70 -12.22
C LYS A 34 -19.94 -19.36 -12.21
N TYR A 35 -19.29 -18.37 -11.62
CA TYR A 35 -19.84 -17.04 -11.46
C TYR A 35 -20.52 -16.54 -12.75
N ASP A 36 -21.75 -16.11 -12.66
CA ASP A 36 -22.58 -15.76 -13.82
C ASP A 36 -22.56 -14.26 -14.19
N GLY A 37 -21.88 -13.42 -13.39
CA GLY A 37 -21.82 -11.98 -13.57
C GLY A 37 -22.90 -11.20 -12.82
N SER A 38 -23.68 -11.86 -11.96
CA SER A 38 -24.68 -11.21 -11.11
C SER A 38 -24.11 -10.76 -9.76
N ASP A 39 -24.92 -10.03 -8.99
CA ASP A 39 -24.60 -9.65 -7.62
C ASP A 39 -24.39 -10.88 -6.74
N ILE A 40 -23.32 -10.86 -5.93
CA ILE A 40 -23.03 -11.90 -4.95
C ILE A 40 -23.45 -11.41 -3.57
N VAL A 41 -24.50 -11.97 -2.99
CA VAL A 41 -24.91 -11.68 -1.61
C VAL A 41 -23.90 -12.34 -0.67
N LEU A 42 -23.08 -11.53 0.02
CA LEU A 42 -22.08 -11.99 0.99
C LEU A 42 -22.71 -12.25 2.36
N CYS A 43 -23.58 -11.35 2.84
CA CYS A 43 -24.34 -11.48 4.09
C CYS A 43 -25.73 -10.89 3.91
N ALA A 44 -26.74 -11.73 3.92
CA ALA A 44 -28.14 -11.31 3.71
C ALA A 44 -28.68 -10.50 4.90
N GLU A 45 -28.30 -10.87 6.13
CA GLU A 45 -28.77 -10.23 7.36
C GLU A 45 -28.29 -8.77 7.47
N GLU A 46 -27.14 -8.45 6.91
CA GLU A 46 -26.56 -7.09 6.92
C GLU A 46 -26.61 -6.42 5.55
N ASN A 47 -27.25 -7.06 4.58
CA ASN A 47 -27.35 -6.56 3.21
C ASN A 47 -25.99 -6.23 2.58
N ILE A 48 -24.97 -7.07 2.85
CA ILE A 48 -23.64 -6.93 2.24
C ILE A 48 -23.66 -7.66 0.91
N VAL A 49 -23.41 -6.92 -0.16
CA VAL A 49 -23.44 -7.41 -1.54
C VAL A 49 -22.18 -7.00 -2.26
N LEU A 50 -21.56 -7.94 -2.95
CA LEU A 50 -20.46 -7.68 -3.89
C LEU A 50 -21.10 -7.60 -5.29
N SER A 51 -21.08 -6.40 -5.89
CA SER A 51 -21.82 -6.12 -7.13
C SER A 51 -20.89 -5.66 -8.26
N PRO A 52 -21.03 -6.17 -9.48
CA PRO A 52 -20.33 -5.65 -10.65
C PRO A 52 -20.61 -4.17 -10.95
N SER A 53 -21.70 -3.62 -10.43
CA SER A 53 -21.99 -2.19 -10.57
C SER A 53 -21.03 -1.30 -9.77
N GLN A 54 -20.41 -1.86 -8.70
CA GLN A 54 -19.40 -1.21 -7.87
C GLN A 54 -17.98 -1.67 -8.21
N PHE A 55 -17.85 -2.93 -8.63
CA PHE A 55 -16.60 -3.61 -8.96
C PHE A 55 -16.72 -4.26 -10.35
N PRO A 56 -16.60 -3.48 -11.43
CA PRO A 56 -16.80 -3.96 -12.81
C PRO A 56 -15.85 -5.10 -13.20
N GLU A 57 -14.67 -5.18 -12.61
CA GLU A 57 -13.67 -6.22 -12.81
C GLU A 57 -14.16 -7.62 -12.47
N LEU A 58 -15.19 -7.74 -11.65
CA LEU A 58 -15.84 -9.03 -11.39
C LEU A 58 -16.36 -9.69 -12.67
N LEU A 59 -16.71 -8.92 -13.69
CA LEU A 59 -17.23 -9.46 -14.95
C LEU A 59 -16.16 -10.19 -15.76
N ASP A 60 -14.88 -9.93 -15.52
CA ASP A 60 -13.75 -10.59 -16.17
C ASP A 60 -13.62 -12.06 -15.70
N HIS A 61 -14.15 -12.36 -14.50
CA HIS A 61 -14.18 -13.69 -13.90
C HIS A 61 -15.45 -14.50 -14.16
N LYS A 62 -16.26 -14.08 -15.14
CA LYS A 62 -17.48 -14.78 -15.47
C LYS A 62 -17.23 -16.20 -16.00
N GLY A 63 -17.83 -17.16 -15.36
CA GLY A 63 -17.66 -18.60 -15.64
C GLY A 63 -16.60 -19.27 -14.77
N GLU A 64 -15.88 -18.52 -13.95
CA GLU A 64 -14.90 -19.03 -12.99
C GLU A 64 -15.52 -19.31 -11.62
N ASP A 65 -14.83 -20.10 -10.82
CA ASP A 65 -15.19 -20.32 -9.43
C ASP A 65 -14.52 -19.25 -8.56
N LEU A 66 -15.31 -18.52 -7.77
CA LEU A 66 -14.83 -17.45 -6.89
C LEU A 66 -14.84 -17.90 -5.44
N ILE A 67 -13.80 -17.55 -4.69
CA ILE A 67 -13.78 -17.73 -3.24
C ILE A 67 -14.07 -16.37 -2.60
N VAL A 68 -15.14 -16.30 -1.80
CA VAL A 68 -15.59 -15.08 -1.13
C VAL A 68 -15.78 -15.32 0.37
N THR A 69 -15.78 -14.26 1.16
CA THR A 69 -16.15 -14.29 2.58
C THR A 69 -17.58 -13.83 2.78
N ASN A 70 -17.98 -13.66 4.03
CA ASN A 70 -19.25 -13.04 4.39
C ASN A 70 -19.20 -11.49 4.32
N GLY A 71 -18.12 -10.90 3.82
CA GLY A 71 -17.94 -9.45 3.72
C GLY A 71 -17.64 -8.72 5.04
N LYS A 72 -17.46 -9.45 6.14
CA LYS A 72 -17.13 -8.90 7.48
C LYS A 72 -15.67 -9.09 7.85
N THR A 73 -14.94 -9.83 7.05
CA THR A 73 -13.51 -10.12 7.25
C THR A 73 -12.77 -10.03 5.93
N LEU A 74 -11.45 -9.89 6.02
CA LEU A 74 -10.57 -10.21 4.90
C LEU A 74 -10.76 -11.67 4.49
N LEU A 75 -10.46 -12.01 3.23
CA LEU A 75 -10.31 -13.39 2.80
C LEU A 75 -8.95 -13.94 3.26
N GLY A 76 -7.90 -13.15 3.16
CA GLY A 76 -6.53 -13.51 3.52
C GLY A 76 -5.81 -14.27 2.40
N ALA A 77 -6.27 -14.18 1.15
CA ALA A 77 -5.54 -14.68 0.00
C ALA A 77 -4.23 -13.94 -0.20
N ASP A 78 -4.25 -12.66 0.02
CA ASP A 78 -3.09 -11.78 0.11
C ASP A 78 -2.42 -11.96 1.49
N ASP A 79 -1.19 -12.53 1.62
CA ASP A 79 -0.48 -13.20 0.50
C ASP A 79 -0.28 -14.71 0.78
N LYS A 80 -1.24 -15.34 1.46
CA LYS A 80 -1.19 -16.80 1.69
C LYS A 80 -1.38 -17.61 0.41
N ALA A 81 -1.88 -16.98 -0.66
CA ALA A 81 -1.90 -17.57 -1.99
C ALA A 81 -0.46 -17.81 -2.48
N GLY A 82 0.40 -16.79 -2.43
CA GLY A 82 1.81 -16.92 -2.80
C GLY A 82 2.55 -17.97 -1.96
N ILE A 83 2.26 -18.06 -0.66
CA ILE A 83 2.79 -19.16 0.17
C ILE A 83 2.36 -20.53 -0.39
N ALA A 84 1.08 -20.68 -0.71
CA ALA A 84 0.53 -21.93 -1.23
C ALA A 84 1.14 -22.29 -2.60
N GLU A 85 1.30 -21.31 -3.47
CA GLU A 85 1.94 -21.46 -4.79
C GLU A 85 3.38 -21.93 -4.67
N ILE A 86 4.19 -21.27 -3.83
CA ILE A 86 5.60 -21.64 -3.59
C ILE A 86 5.70 -23.08 -3.07
N VAL A 87 4.90 -23.42 -2.05
CA VAL A 87 4.95 -24.75 -1.45
C VAL A 87 4.49 -25.82 -2.45
N SER A 88 3.41 -25.54 -3.20
CA SER A 88 2.89 -26.48 -4.22
C SER A 88 3.91 -26.70 -5.35
N ALA A 89 4.56 -25.62 -5.81
CA ALA A 89 5.60 -25.73 -6.83
C ALA A 89 6.79 -26.58 -6.36
N VAL A 90 7.20 -26.43 -5.09
CA VAL A 90 8.29 -27.23 -4.53
C VAL A 90 7.89 -28.71 -4.40
N VAL A 91 6.69 -29.00 -3.93
CA VAL A 91 6.17 -30.37 -3.88
C VAL A 91 6.15 -31.00 -5.28
N TYR A 92 5.63 -30.26 -6.26
CA TYR A 92 5.60 -30.72 -7.64
C TYR A 92 6.99 -31.03 -8.19
N LEU A 93 7.98 -30.15 -7.94
CA LEU A 93 9.37 -30.41 -8.35
C LEU A 93 10.02 -31.63 -7.66
N GLN A 94 9.60 -31.96 -6.43
CA GLN A 94 10.06 -33.15 -5.72
C GLN A 94 9.45 -34.43 -6.30
N GLU A 95 8.19 -34.35 -6.72
CA GLU A 95 7.46 -35.47 -7.34
C GLU A 95 7.87 -35.69 -8.81
N HIS A 96 8.47 -34.68 -9.45
CA HIS A 96 8.90 -34.67 -10.85
C HIS A 96 10.40 -34.46 -11.01
N PRO A 97 11.26 -35.46 -10.63
CA PRO A 97 12.70 -35.29 -10.66
C PRO A 97 13.29 -35.16 -12.08
N GLU A 98 12.51 -35.43 -13.11
CA GLU A 98 12.86 -35.17 -14.52
C GLU A 98 12.96 -33.66 -14.82
N ILE A 99 12.25 -32.80 -14.07
CA ILE A 99 12.35 -31.35 -14.18
C ILE A 99 13.62 -30.88 -13.48
N LYS A 100 14.64 -30.52 -14.29
CA LYS A 100 15.93 -30.11 -13.77
C LYS A 100 15.91 -28.64 -13.32
N HIS A 101 16.35 -28.42 -12.09
CA HIS A 101 16.37 -27.06 -11.50
C HIS A 101 17.64 -26.85 -10.64
N GLY A 102 18.03 -25.58 -10.51
CA GLY A 102 19.07 -25.11 -9.62
C GLY A 102 18.62 -25.11 -8.15
N LYS A 103 19.39 -24.45 -7.32
CA LYS A 103 19.04 -24.24 -5.91
C LYS A 103 17.94 -23.20 -5.81
N ILE A 104 16.90 -23.53 -5.06
CA ILE A 104 15.77 -22.64 -4.77
C ILE A 104 15.85 -22.23 -3.29
N ARG A 105 15.67 -20.96 -3.01
CA ARG A 105 15.51 -20.40 -1.68
C ARG A 105 14.06 -19.99 -1.48
N ILE A 106 13.53 -20.14 -0.27
CA ILE A 106 12.18 -19.75 0.08
C ILE A 106 12.25 -18.89 1.32
N GLY A 107 11.57 -17.75 1.29
CA GLY A 107 11.41 -16.82 2.40
C GLY A 107 9.94 -16.56 2.65
N PHE A 108 9.51 -16.66 3.91
CA PHE A 108 8.22 -16.17 4.36
C PHE A 108 8.45 -15.08 5.39
N ASN A 109 7.96 -13.89 5.11
CA ASN A 109 8.17 -12.71 5.96
C ASN A 109 6.87 -12.26 6.62
N PRO A 110 6.91 -11.76 7.85
CA PRO A 110 5.81 -11.08 8.50
C PRO A 110 5.85 -9.58 8.21
N ASP A 111 4.78 -8.87 8.59
CA ASP A 111 4.73 -7.41 8.71
C ASP A 111 4.93 -6.67 7.38
N GLU A 112 4.59 -7.31 6.23
CA GLU A 112 4.63 -6.67 4.91
C GLU A 112 3.60 -5.53 4.85
N GLU A 113 2.38 -5.81 5.25
CA GLU A 113 1.21 -4.94 5.16
C GLU A 113 1.31 -3.65 6.02
N ILE A 114 2.29 -3.60 6.91
CA ILE A 114 2.62 -2.40 7.70
C ILE A 114 3.97 -1.78 7.31
N GLY A 115 4.58 -2.26 6.19
CA GLY A 115 5.82 -1.73 5.66
C GLY A 115 7.08 -2.14 6.43
N GLU A 116 7.01 -3.14 7.31
CA GLU A 116 8.13 -3.57 8.16
C GLU A 116 8.79 -4.89 7.67
N GLY A 117 8.21 -5.54 6.66
CA GLY A 117 8.60 -6.89 6.22
C GLY A 117 10.05 -7.03 5.77
N ALA A 118 10.64 -5.98 5.20
CA ALA A 118 12.01 -5.99 4.71
C ALA A 118 13.06 -5.66 5.79
N HIS A 119 12.71 -5.00 6.89
CA HIS A 119 13.65 -4.40 7.84
C HIS A 119 14.59 -5.39 8.53
N LYS A 120 14.14 -6.61 8.74
CA LYS A 120 14.94 -7.66 9.39
C LYS A 120 15.23 -8.85 8.48
N PHE A 121 14.94 -8.71 7.19
CA PHE A 121 15.21 -9.78 6.23
C PHE A 121 16.71 -9.89 5.96
N ASP A 122 17.29 -11.03 6.31
CA ASP A 122 18.72 -11.29 6.14
C ASP A 122 19.01 -11.73 4.69
N VAL A 123 19.21 -10.74 3.83
CA VAL A 123 19.49 -10.93 2.40
C VAL A 123 20.73 -11.79 2.16
N GLN A 124 21.79 -11.63 2.97
CA GLN A 124 23.01 -12.42 2.83
C GLN A 124 22.78 -13.88 3.16
N LYS A 125 22.06 -14.17 4.24
CA LYS A 125 21.70 -15.53 4.64
C LYS A 125 20.73 -16.16 3.65
N PHE A 126 19.79 -15.39 3.11
CA PHE A 126 18.88 -15.85 2.07
C PHE A 126 19.65 -16.29 0.83
N GLY A 127 20.65 -15.53 0.39
CA GLY A 127 21.73 -15.99 -0.49
C GLY A 127 21.23 -16.52 -1.83
N CYS A 128 20.46 -15.75 -2.56
CA CYS A 128 20.09 -15.95 -3.96
C CYS A 128 20.63 -14.81 -4.83
N GLU A 129 20.71 -15.02 -6.14
CA GLU A 129 21.14 -13.99 -7.09
C GLU A 129 20.00 -12.99 -7.35
N TRP A 130 18.76 -13.50 -7.44
CA TRP A 130 17.52 -12.69 -7.46
C TRP A 130 16.39 -13.50 -6.85
N ALA A 131 15.31 -12.81 -6.50
CA ALA A 131 14.11 -13.42 -5.96
C ALA A 131 12.86 -12.85 -6.66
N TYR A 132 11.82 -13.66 -6.65
CA TYR A 132 10.46 -13.26 -7.02
C TYR A 132 9.62 -13.19 -5.76
N THR A 133 8.95 -12.06 -5.55
CA THR A 133 7.89 -11.94 -4.55
C THR A 133 6.60 -12.42 -5.21
N MET A 134 5.98 -13.42 -4.61
CA MET A 134 4.75 -14.07 -5.12
C MET A 134 3.53 -13.36 -4.53
N ASP A 135 3.47 -12.06 -4.73
CA ASP A 135 2.49 -11.14 -4.17
C ASP A 135 2.02 -10.24 -5.31
N GLY A 136 1.30 -10.83 -6.23
CA GLY A 136 0.97 -10.22 -7.50
C GLY A 136 -0.53 -10.10 -7.77
N GLY A 137 -0.85 -9.55 -8.93
CA GLY A 137 -2.20 -9.40 -9.45
C GLY A 137 -2.65 -10.60 -10.29
N GLU A 138 -2.78 -10.40 -11.59
CA GLU A 138 -3.30 -11.42 -12.50
C GLU A 138 -2.29 -12.51 -12.84
N VAL A 139 -2.78 -13.67 -13.21
CA VAL A 139 -1.95 -14.81 -13.63
C VAL A 139 -1.09 -14.42 -14.84
N GLY A 140 0.23 -14.55 -14.71
CA GLY A 140 1.20 -14.23 -15.76
C GLY A 140 1.71 -12.79 -15.74
N GLU A 141 1.26 -11.97 -14.82
CA GLU A 141 1.81 -10.64 -14.57
C GLU A 141 3.23 -10.76 -13.99
N LEU A 142 4.12 -9.91 -14.46
CA LEU A 142 5.47 -9.76 -13.93
C LEU A 142 5.79 -8.28 -13.77
N GLU A 143 5.84 -7.85 -12.54
CA GLU A 143 6.33 -6.52 -12.17
C GLU A 143 7.85 -6.55 -11.97
N PHE A 144 8.57 -5.67 -12.65
CA PHE A 144 10.03 -5.59 -12.57
C PHE A 144 10.54 -4.15 -12.38
N GLU A 145 9.62 -3.23 -12.13
CA GLU A 145 9.90 -1.82 -11.86
C GLU A 145 9.35 -1.45 -10.48
N ASN A 146 9.97 -0.47 -9.86
CA ASN A 146 9.53 0.10 -8.59
C ASN A 146 9.47 1.62 -8.68
N PHE A 147 9.00 2.25 -7.63
CA PHE A 147 8.92 3.70 -7.49
C PHE A 147 9.64 4.14 -6.20
N ASN A 148 10.02 5.44 -6.15
CA ASN A 148 10.49 6.05 -4.92
C ASN A 148 9.28 6.52 -4.11
N ALA A 149 9.30 6.30 -2.81
CA ALA A 149 8.23 6.68 -1.90
C ALA A 149 8.77 7.35 -0.64
N ALA A 150 8.02 8.32 -0.13
CA ALA A 150 8.26 8.94 1.17
C ALA A 150 6.94 9.25 1.87
N ALA A 151 6.96 9.21 3.19
CA ALA A 151 5.88 9.69 4.04
C ALA A 151 6.22 11.09 4.55
N ALA A 152 5.27 12.03 4.42
CA ALA A 152 5.41 13.37 4.98
C ALA A 152 4.26 13.66 5.94
N LYS A 153 4.62 13.98 7.18
CA LYS A 153 3.67 14.41 8.21
C LYS A 153 3.94 15.85 8.57
N ILE A 154 2.97 16.72 8.33
CA ILE A 154 3.09 18.15 8.63
C ILE A 154 2.16 18.50 9.79
N THR A 155 2.71 19.06 10.84
CA THR A 155 1.95 19.52 12.01
C THR A 155 1.93 21.04 12.05
N PHE A 156 0.74 21.62 12.15
CA PHE A 156 0.51 23.05 12.22
C PHE A 156 0.04 23.42 13.62
N LYS A 157 0.67 24.45 14.22
CA LYS A 157 0.30 25.01 15.51
C LYS A 157 -0.52 26.29 15.32
N GLY A 158 -1.64 26.33 15.98
CA GLY A 158 -2.47 27.52 16.06
C GLY A 158 -2.38 28.21 17.42
N ARG A 159 -3.25 29.17 17.60
CA ARG A 159 -3.48 29.85 18.88
C ARG A 159 -4.98 30.10 19.05
N ASN A 160 -5.57 29.38 19.98
CA ASN A 160 -6.98 29.52 20.29
C ASN A 160 -7.23 30.75 21.16
N VAL A 161 -8.33 31.46 20.90
CA VAL A 161 -8.80 32.60 21.68
C VAL A 161 -10.32 32.58 21.62
N HIS A 162 -10.98 32.95 22.71
CA HIS A 162 -12.44 33.11 22.72
C HIS A 162 -12.91 33.96 21.52
N PRO A 163 -13.91 33.50 20.73
CA PRO A 163 -14.34 34.17 19.49
C PRO A 163 -14.62 35.67 19.64
N GLY A 164 -15.15 36.09 20.76
CA GLY A 164 -15.43 37.52 21.05
C GLY A 164 -14.18 38.41 21.13
N TYR A 165 -12.99 37.83 21.28
CA TYR A 165 -11.71 38.52 21.39
C TYR A 165 -10.70 38.08 20.33
N ALA A 166 -11.13 37.32 19.33
CA ALA A 166 -10.27 36.61 18.40
C ALA A 166 -9.64 37.52 17.32
N LYS A 167 -10.21 38.70 17.05
CA LYS A 167 -9.73 39.60 16.01
C LYS A 167 -8.24 39.93 16.21
N HIS A 168 -7.42 39.65 15.20
CA HIS A 168 -5.95 39.82 15.18
C HIS A 168 -5.16 39.01 16.23
N LYS A 169 -5.82 38.04 16.91
CA LYS A 169 -5.20 37.23 17.95
C LYS A 169 -5.25 35.72 17.67
N MET A 170 -6.39 35.23 17.18
CA MET A 170 -6.58 33.84 16.87
C MET A 170 -5.76 33.43 15.63
N ILE A 171 -5.09 32.31 15.72
CA ILE A 171 -4.47 31.60 14.60
C ILE A 171 -5.10 30.21 14.56
N ASN A 172 -5.87 29.93 13.53
CA ASN A 172 -6.58 28.66 13.41
C ASN A 172 -5.75 27.69 12.58
N SER A 173 -5.24 26.63 13.24
CA SER A 173 -4.37 25.64 12.61
C SER A 173 -5.05 24.90 11.44
N ILE A 174 -6.37 24.65 11.51
CA ILE A 174 -7.13 24.00 10.42
C ILE A 174 -7.09 24.87 9.16
N ARG A 175 -7.18 26.19 9.30
CA ARG A 175 -7.08 27.10 8.14
C ARG A 175 -5.70 27.11 7.53
N ILE A 176 -4.65 27.01 8.35
CA ILE A 176 -3.27 26.89 7.88
C ILE A 176 -3.08 25.55 7.14
N ALA A 177 -3.57 24.46 7.71
CA ALA A 177 -3.52 23.13 7.06
C ALA A 177 -4.24 23.16 5.70
N ASN A 178 -5.43 23.76 5.61
CA ASN A 178 -6.14 23.91 4.34
C ASN A 178 -5.36 24.78 3.35
N GLN A 179 -4.74 25.87 3.79
CA GLN A 179 -3.88 26.71 2.95
C GLN A 179 -2.71 25.90 2.40
N PHE A 180 -2.02 25.14 3.24
CA PHE A 180 -0.92 24.26 2.82
C PHE A 180 -1.38 23.25 1.76
N ILE A 181 -2.49 22.55 1.99
CA ILE A 181 -3.06 21.57 1.06
C ILE A 181 -3.30 22.21 -0.33
N THR A 182 -3.82 23.42 -0.35
CA THR A 182 -4.13 24.14 -1.60
C THR A 182 -2.91 24.71 -2.33
N MET A 183 -1.74 24.75 -1.69
CA MET A 183 -0.49 25.16 -2.33
C MET A 183 0.13 24.06 -3.18
N LEU A 184 -0.17 22.80 -2.89
CA LEU A 184 0.32 21.66 -3.70
C LEU A 184 -0.40 21.59 -5.06
N PRO A 185 0.24 21.05 -6.10
CA PRO A 185 -0.34 20.94 -7.42
C PRO A 185 -1.64 20.11 -7.42
N ARG A 186 -2.74 20.73 -7.84
CA ARG A 186 -4.08 20.14 -7.74
C ARG A 186 -4.25 18.84 -8.55
N HIS A 187 -3.48 18.67 -9.60
CA HIS A 187 -3.61 17.53 -10.52
C HIS A 187 -2.48 16.49 -10.35
N GLU A 188 -1.61 16.68 -9.36
CA GLU A 188 -0.58 15.70 -9.04
C GLU A 188 -1.01 14.85 -7.84
N THR A 189 -2.13 14.16 -8.00
CA THR A 189 -2.76 13.29 -7.00
C THR A 189 -3.09 11.94 -7.65
N PRO A 190 -3.22 10.84 -6.90
CA PRO A 190 -3.47 9.52 -7.49
C PRO A 190 -4.65 9.46 -8.45
N GLU A 191 -5.72 10.20 -8.16
CA GLU A 191 -6.92 10.24 -8.99
C GLU A 191 -6.75 11.03 -10.30
N HIS A 192 -5.61 11.70 -10.50
CA HIS A 192 -5.33 12.50 -11.71
C HIS A 192 -4.07 12.06 -12.46
N THR A 193 -3.34 11.07 -11.94
CA THR A 193 -2.07 10.61 -12.49
C THR A 193 -2.16 9.17 -12.97
N SER A 194 -1.30 8.80 -13.92
CA SER A 194 -1.22 7.45 -14.48
C SER A 194 0.20 7.08 -14.89
N GLY A 195 0.48 5.80 -15.08
CA GLY A 195 1.78 5.30 -15.52
C GLY A 195 2.90 5.77 -14.60
N TYR A 196 3.90 6.45 -15.17
CA TYR A 196 5.09 6.91 -14.45
C TYR A 196 4.97 8.31 -13.82
N GLU A 197 3.77 8.88 -13.80
CA GLU A 197 3.54 10.19 -13.20
C GLU A 197 3.62 10.10 -11.67
N GLY A 198 4.37 11.02 -11.06
CA GLY A 198 4.45 11.11 -9.60
C GLY A 198 3.34 11.94 -9.00
N PHE A 199 3.10 11.78 -7.69
CA PHE A 199 1.98 12.43 -7.01
C PHE A 199 2.26 12.75 -5.54
N TYR A 200 1.37 13.57 -4.97
CA TYR A 200 1.20 13.82 -3.54
C TYR A 200 -0.16 13.26 -3.11
N HIS A 201 -0.18 12.17 -2.37
CA HIS A 201 -1.40 11.56 -1.88
C HIS A 201 -1.69 12.00 -0.45
N LEU A 202 -2.68 12.85 -0.26
CA LEU A 202 -3.18 13.23 1.06
C LEU A 202 -3.96 12.06 1.67
N ILE A 203 -3.35 11.35 2.63
CA ILE A 203 -3.96 10.17 3.25
C ILE A 203 -4.66 10.45 4.58
N GLY A 204 -4.45 11.62 5.15
CA GLY A 204 -5.10 11.95 6.41
C GLY A 204 -5.01 13.43 6.78
N ILE A 205 -6.08 13.90 7.42
CA ILE A 205 -6.16 15.22 8.05
C ILE A 205 -6.91 15.10 9.38
N GLN A 206 -6.37 15.68 10.42
CA GLN A 206 -7.04 15.79 11.72
C GLN A 206 -6.59 17.04 12.45
N GLY A 207 -7.43 17.54 13.35
CA GLY A 207 -7.03 18.67 14.18
C GLY A 207 -8.18 19.56 14.64
N ASP A 208 -7.80 20.58 15.39
CA ASP A 208 -8.67 21.62 15.92
C ASP A 208 -8.03 23.01 15.72
N VAL A 209 -8.50 24.03 16.44
CA VAL A 209 -7.97 25.40 16.33
C VAL A 209 -6.50 25.48 16.80
N GLU A 210 -6.10 24.67 17.76
CA GLU A 210 -4.78 24.74 18.38
C GLU A 210 -3.72 23.92 17.62
N GLN A 211 -4.11 22.78 17.08
CA GLN A 211 -3.19 21.93 16.34
C GLN A 211 -3.90 21.13 15.25
N SER A 212 -3.31 21.10 14.07
CA SER A 212 -3.74 20.25 12.97
C SER A 212 -2.57 19.46 12.40
N THR A 213 -2.86 18.31 11.84
CA THR A 213 -1.88 17.45 11.18
C THR A 213 -2.43 17.01 9.83
N VAL A 214 -1.57 17.04 8.82
CA VAL A 214 -1.82 16.42 7.51
C VAL A 214 -0.75 15.37 7.23
N SER A 215 -1.14 14.28 6.59
CA SER A 215 -0.25 13.18 6.24
C SER A 215 -0.32 12.90 4.76
N TYR A 216 0.84 12.79 4.12
CA TYR A 216 0.99 12.54 2.70
C TYR A 216 1.86 11.31 2.45
N ILE A 217 1.54 10.58 1.38
CA ILE A 217 2.49 9.73 0.67
C ILE A 217 2.95 10.50 -0.57
N ILE A 218 4.26 10.53 -0.81
CA ILE A 218 4.88 11.11 -1.99
C ILE A 218 5.45 9.98 -2.82
N ARG A 219 5.12 9.90 -4.10
CA ARG A 219 5.65 8.90 -5.02
C ARG A 219 6.14 9.52 -6.31
N ASP A 220 7.21 8.98 -6.85
CA ASP A 220 7.64 9.26 -8.22
C ASP A 220 8.58 8.13 -8.70
N HIS A 221 8.49 7.76 -9.97
CA HIS A 221 9.40 6.79 -10.58
C HIS A 221 10.78 7.40 -10.86
N ASP A 222 10.84 8.68 -11.22
CA ASP A 222 12.09 9.41 -11.41
C ASP A 222 12.65 9.91 -10.09
N ARG A 223 13.88 9.49 -9.76
CA ARG A 223 14.56 9.87 -8.51
C ARG A 223 14.74 11.38 -8.35
N ASN A 224 15.05 12.10 -9.43
CA ASN A 224 15.25 13.55 -9.35
C ASN A 224 13.94 14.28 -9.09
N LYS A 225 12.88 13.90 -9.80
CA LYS A 225 11.53 14.45 -9.56
C LYS A 225 11.03 14.12 -8.16
N PHE A 226 11.30 12.91 -7.66
CA PHE A 226 10.99 12.54 -6.30
C PHE A 226 11.67 13.45 -5.27
N GLU A 227 12.97 13.69 -5.42
CA GLU A 227 13.70 14.62 -4.55
C GLU A 227 13.16 16.07 -4.66
N ASP A 228 12.80 16.49 -5.86
CA ASP A 228 12.21 17.81 -6.05
C ASP A 228 10.83 17.93 -5.40
N ARG A 229 10.01 16.86 -5.39
CA ARG A 229 8.74 16.81 -4.64
C ARG A 229 8.94 16.98 -3.14
N LYS A 230 9.94 16.34 -2.57
CA LYS A 230 10.29 16.48 -1.15
C LYS A 230 10.69 17.92 -0.82
N LYS A 231 11.57 18.51 -1.64
CA LYS A 231 11.99 19.93 -1.51
C LYS A 231 10.80 20.89 -1.62
N GLU A 232 9.82 20.59 -2.47
CA GLU A 232 8.62 21.42 -2.58
C GLU A 232 7.81 21.42 -1.27
N ILE A 233 7.62 20.25 -0.65
CA ILE A 233 7.00 20.15 0.70
C ILE A 233 7.77 21.01 1.73
N GLU A 234 9.09 20.88 1.77
CA GLU A 234 9.95 21.66 2.66
C GLU A 234 9.81 23.17 2.39
N HIS A 235 9.82 23.55 1.12
CA HIS A 235 9.63 24.94 0.70
C HIS A 235 8.28 25.51 1.17
N LEU A 236 7.20 24.75 1.02
CA LEU A 236 5.87 25.16 1.45
C LEU A 236 5.77 25.27 2.98
N VAL A 237 6.39 24.38 3.73
CA VAL A 237 6.49 24.47 5.19
C VAL A 237 7.21 25.75 5.61
N ASN A 238 8.33 26.08 4.96
CA ASN A 238 9.06 27.31 5.21
C ASN A 238 8.24 28.55 4.86
N LYS A 239 7.45 28.50 3.81
CA LYS A 239 6.55 29.59 3.41
C LYS A 239 5.44 29.82 4.45
N ILE A 240 4.85 28.77 5.01
CA ILE A 240 3.91 28.87 6.13
C ILE A 240 4.59 29.49 7.36
N ASN A 241 5.81 29.06 7.70
CA ASN A 241 6.55 29.62 8.83
C ASN A 241 6.90 31.10 8.62
N ALA A 242 7.23 31.50 7.41
CA ALA A 242 7.48 32.90 7.08
C ALA A 242 6.22 33.78 7.21
N GLU A 243 5.04 33.24 6.92
CA GLU A 243 3.76 33.98 6.99
C GLU A 243 3.20 34.06 8.42
N PHE A 244 3.24 32.94 9.17
CA PHE A 244 2.56 32.81 10.47
C PHE A 244 3.52 32.81 11.67
N GLY A 245 4.82 32.79 11.44
CA GLY A 245 5.87 32.75 12.46
C GLY A 245 6.57 31.40 12.53
N GLU A 246 7.85 31.45 12.92
CA GLU A 246 8.72 30.27 13.02
C GLU A 246 8.14 29.23 13.97
N GLY A 247 8.17 27.94 13.56
CA GLY A 247 7.65 26.81 14.30
C GLY A 247 6.13 26.65 14.23
N THR A 248 5.43 27.45 13.41
CA THR A 248 3.98 27.25 13.12
C THR A 248 3.76 25.95 12.37
N ALA A 249 4.61 25.62 11.41
CA ALA A 249 4.59 24.36 10.68
C ALA A 249 5.86 23.57 10.94
N THR A 250 5.73 22.26 11.22
CA THR A 250 6.84 21.33 11.37
C THR A 250 6.63 20.12 10.47
N LEU A 251 7.71 19.66 9.84
CA LEU A 251 7.72 18.54 8.92
C LEU A 251 8.46 17.34 9.54
N ASP A 252 7.86 16.18 9.48
CA ASP A 252 8.49 14.86 9.64
C ASP A 252 8.42 14.15 8.28
N LEU A 253 9.58 14.00 7.64
CA LEU A 253 9.72 13.40 6.31
C LEU A 253 10.57 12.14 6.43
N ARG A 254 10.06 11.03 5.89
CA ARG A 254 10.70 9.70 5.96
C ARG A 254 10.64 9.04 4.58
N ASP A 255 11.80 8.57 4.11
CA ASP A 255 11.95 7.74 2.90
C ASP A 255 11.74 6.27 3.25
#